data_47cdf3b8d6240ed77457cc6c16d8ae64
#
_entry.id   47cdf3b8d6240ed77457cc6c16d8ae64
#
_cell.length_a   1.000
_cell.length_b   1.000
_cell.length_c   1.000
_cell.angle_alpha   90.00
_cell.angle_beta   90.00
_cell.angle_gamma   90.00
#
_symmetry.space_group_name_H-M   'P 1'
#
loop_
_entity.id
_entity.type
_entity.pdbx_description
1 polymer ?
#
loop_
_entity_poly.entity_id
_entity_poly.type
_entity_poly.pdbx_seq_one_letter_code
_entity_poly.pdbx_strand_id
1 'polypeptide(L)'
;AAAAPDQDRMVASIGPFWDANETWLVLAVGLLLVAFPVAHGVILQALYLPVFVMLVGLILRGVAFEFRAKARDHHKRLWNRLFFAGSLVTALAQGWMLGMYVMGLEATLATYAFAALTAVFLAVGYSFIGATWLLAKTEGVLQLAAAQWARRLIGPMALGMIAISIASPLASPEIYEKWFRLPEMLFMAPIPL
;
A
#
# COMPACT_ATOMS: atom_id res chain seq x y z
N ALA A 1 10.12 5.08 -19.27
CA ALA A 1 10.91 5.35 -18.07
C ALA A 1 11.19 6.84 -18.02
N ALA A 2 11.08 7.47 -16.82
CA ALA A 2 11.42 8.88 -16.65
C ALA A 2 12.91 9.11 -16.88
N ALA A 3 13.27 10.32 -17.38
CA ALA A 3 14.67 10.71 -17.54
C ALA A 3 15.39 10.78 -16.17
N ALA A 4 16.72 10.66 -16.15
CA ALA A 4 17.48 10.66 -14.91
C ALA A 4 17.22 11.93 -14.02
N PRO A 5 17.18 13.16 -14.56
CA PRO A 5 16.84 14.35 -13.77
C PRO A 5 15.41 14.32 -13.22
N ASP A 6 14.45 13.70 -13.89
CA ASP A 6 13.09 13.56 -13.38
C ASP A 6 13.03 12.58 -12.21
N GLN A 7 13.82 11.52 -12.24
CA GLN A 7 13.94 10.58 -11.12
C GLN A 7 14.54 11.24 -9.88
N ASP A 8 15.51 12.13 -10.05
CA ASP A 8 16.08 12.90 -8.94
C ASP A 8 15.03 13.84 -8.32
N ARG A 9 14.22 14.51 -9.13
CA ARG A 9 13.10 15.33 -8.65
C ARG A 9 12.02 14.52 -7.93
N MET A 10 11.68 13.34 -8.44
CA MET A 10 10.73 12.43 -7.77
C MET A 10 11.23 12.05 -6.38
N VAL A 11 12.49 11.63 -6.25
CA VAL A 11 13.08 11.25 -4.96
C VAL A 11 13.17 12.45 -4.02
N ALA A 12 13.57 13.62 -4.51
CA ALA A 12 13.61 14.84 -3.71
C ALA A 12 12.22 15.24 -3.17
N SER A 13 11.13 14.98 -3.92
CA SER A 13 9.77 15.32 -3.50
C SER A 13 9.26 14.54 -2.29
N ILE A 14 9.79 13.33 -2.04
CA ILE A 14 9.42 12.47 -0.91
C ILE A 14 10.45 12.52 0.24
N GLY A 15 11.64 13.09 -0.01
CA GLY A 15 12.74 13.13 0.94
C GLY A 15 12.38 13.57 2.36
N PRO A 16 11.61 14.65 2.55
CA PRO A 16 11.23 15.12 3.88
C PRO A 16 10.25 14.23 4.65
N PHE A 17 9.57 13.29 3.98
CA PHE A 17 8.43 12.56 4.54
C PHE A 17 8.55 11.04 4.49
N TRP A 18 9.54 10.49 3.77
CA TRP A 18 9.62 9.05 3.49
C TRP A 18 9.77 8.21 4.77
N ASP A 19 10.48 8.72 5.76
CA ASP A 19 10.74 8.03 7.03
C ASP A 19 9.58 8.15 8.03
N ALA A 20 8.85 9.25 8.00
CA ALA A 20 7.76 9.51 8.94
C ALA A 20 6.66 8.45 8.88
N ASN A 21 6.32 7.96 7.68
CA ASN A 21 5.29 6.93 7.52
C ASN A 21 5.72 5.58 8.12
N GLU A 22 7.01 5.24 8.02
CA GLU A 22 7.57 4.02 8.61
C GLU A 22 7.59 4.12 10.14
N THR A 23 7.92 5.28 10.68
CA THR A 23 7.88 5.57 12.12
C THR A 23 6.48 5.40 12.70
N TRP A 24 5.44 5.91 12.03
CA TRP A 24 4.05 5.73 12.46
C TRP A 24 3.61 4.26 12.43
N LEU A 25 4.06 3.48 11.45
CA LEU A 25 3.79 2.04 11.39
C LEU A 25 4.37 1.31 12.61
N VAL A 26 5.63 1.60 12.95
CA VAL A 26 6.30 1.00 14.12
C VAL A 26 5.59 1.40 15.41
N LEU A 27 5.20 2.67 15.55
CA LEU A 27 4.44 3.15 16.70
C LEU A 27 3.07 2.43 16.82
N ALA A 28 2.35 2.25 15.71
CA ALA A 28 1.07 1.55 15.70
C ALA A 28 1.21 0.09 16.17
N VAL A 29 2.26 -0.62 15.74
CA VAL A 29 2.54 -1.99 16.20
C VAL A 29 2.90 -2.00 17.69
N GLY A 30 3.69 -1.03 18.16
CA GLY A 30 4.02 -0.89 19.58
C GLY A 30 2.78 -0.62 20.44
N LEU A 31 1.89 0.27 19.98
CA LEU A 31 0.61 0.52 20.66
C LEU A 31 -0.29 -0.72 20.68
N LEU A 32 -0.35 -1.47 19.59
CA LEU A 32 -1.10 -2.73 19.53
C LEU A 32 -0.56 -3.73 20.56
N LEU A 33 0.76 -3.83 20.71
CA LEU A 33 1.39 -4.70 21.70
C LEU A 33 1.03 -4.31 23.14
N VAL A 34 1.07 -3.01 23.46
CA VAL A 34 0.87 -2.52 24.84
C VAL A 34 -0.61 -2.47 25.21
N ALA A 35 -1.45 -1.95 24.31
CA ALA A 35 -2.88 -1.75 24.59
C ALA A 35 -3.73 -3.00 24.35
N PHE A 36 -3.32 -3.87 23.41
CA PHE A 36 -4.07 -5.05 22.97
C PHE A 36 -3.18 -6.29 22.80
N PRO A 37 -2.49 -6.77 23.87
CA PRO A 37 -1.49 -7.84 23.76
C PRO A 37 -2.04 -9.16 23.20
N VAL A 38 -3.28 -9.50 23.51
CA VAL A 38 -3.92 -10.72 22.98
C VAL A 38 -4.16 -10.59 21.47
N ALA A 39 -4.71 -9.47 21.01
CA ALA A 39 -4.94 -9.23 19.60
C ALA A 39 -3.61 -9.17 18.81
N HIS A 40 -2.59 -8.52 19.39
CA HIS A 40 -1.24 -8.48 18.83
C HIS A 40 -0.69 -9.91 18.62
N GLY A 41 -0.80 -10.78 19.65
CA GLY A 41 -0.34 -12.17 19.54
C GLY A 41 -1.03 -12.94 18.43
N VAL A 42 -2.36 -12.89 18.36
CA VAL A 42 -3.17 -13.56 17.34
C VAL A 42 -2.83 -13.06 15.94
N ILE A 43 -2.80 -11.74 15.74
CA ILE A 43 -2.53 -11.12 14.44
C ILE A 43 -1.12 -11.44 13.96
N LEU A 44 -0.10 -11.24 14.81
CA LEU A 44 1.27 -11.51 14.41
C LEU A 44 1.56 -12.99 14.20
N GLN A 45 0.93 -13.89 14.96
CA GLN A 45 1.06 -15.33 14.73
C GLN A 45 0.49 -15.74 13.37
N ALA A 46 -0.66 -15.20 12.98
CA ALA A 46 -1.28 -15.48 11.69
C ALA A 46 -0.55 -14.83 10.51
N LEU A 47 0.02 -13.64 10.71
CA LEU A 47 0.60 -12.81 9.66
C LEU A 47 2.13 -12.69 9.73
N TYR A 48 2.83 -13.56 10.50
CA TYR A 48 4.28 -13.43 10.69
C TYR A 48 5.08 -13.42 9.37
N LEU A 49 4.70 -14.25 8.42
CA LEU A 49 5.40 -14.35 7.14
C LEU A 49 5.23 -13.09 6.28
N PRO A 50 4.01 -12.58 6.01
CA PRO A 50 3.86 -11.33 5.28
C PRO A 50 4.43 -10.12 6.04
N VAL A 51 4.40 -10.10 7.38
CA VAL A 51 5.09 -9.07 8.18
C VAL A 51 6.59 -9.11 7.93
N PHE A 52 7.21 -10.30 7.97
CA PHE A 52 8.63 -10.47 7.69
C PHE A 52 8.97 -9.98 6.26
N VAL A 53 8.19 -10.38 5.27
CA VAL A 53 8.37 -9.94 3.86
C VAL A 53 8.24 -8.43 3.74
N MET A 54 7.27 -7.81 4.42
CA MET A 54 7.11 -6.36 4.47
C MET A 54 8.35 -5.67 5.07
N LEU A 55 8.86 -6.17 6.20
CA LEU A 55 10.06 -5.61 6.84
C LEU A 55 11.29 -5.68 5.93
N VAL A 56 11.50 -6.80 5.25
CA VAL A 56 12.57 -6.94 4.25
C VAL A 56 12.38 -5.90 3.12
N GLY A 57 11.15 -5.70 2.64
CA GLY A 57 10.83 -4.69 1.64
C GLY A 57 11.13 -3.26 2.13
N LEU A 58 10.77 -2.93 3.39
CA LEU A 58 11.05 -1.62 4.01
C LEU A 58 12.55 -1.38 4.17
N ILE A 59 13.30 -2.37 4.66
CA ILE A 59 14.76 -2.28 4.78
C ILE A 59 15.40 -2.04 3.40
N LEU A 60 15.00 -2.83 2.40
CA LEU A 60 15.52 -2.69 1.05
C LEU A 60 15.22 -1.31 0.45
N ARG A 61 14.01 -0.80 0.68
CA ARG A 61 13.57 0.54 0.27
C ARG A 61 14.37 1.63 0.96
N GLY A 62 14.52 1.56 2.29
CA GLY A 62 15.28 2.55 3.09
C GLY A 62 16.75 2.59 2.68
N VAL A 63 17.40 1.42 2.61
CA VAL A 63 18.79 1.30 2.16
C VAL A 63 18.95 1.86 0.74
N ALA A 64 18.05 1.50 -0.18
CA ALA A 64 18.12 1.98 -1.55
C ALA A 64 17.96 3.50 -1.65
N PHE A 65 17.10 4.10 -0.83
CA PHE A 65 16.90 5.55 -0.79
C PHE A 65 18.17 6.28 -0.35
N GLU A 66 18.75 5.88 0.79
CA GLU A 66 19.94 6.50 1.35
C GLU A 66 21.18 6.33 0.46
N PHE A 67 21.42 5.11 -0.03
CA PHE A 67 22.59 4.85 -0.86
C PHE A 67 22.49 5.48 -2.24
N ARG A 68 21.27 5.63 -2.78
CA ARG A 68 21.04 6.34 -4.05
C ARG A 68 21.52 7.78 -3.99
N ALA A 69 21.30 8.49 -2.88
CA ALA A 69 21.72 9.88 -2.72
C ALA A 69 23.24 10.04 -2.80
N LYS A 70 24.00 9.00 -2.40
CA LYS A 70 25.48 8.99 -2.36
C LYS A 70 26.09 8.24 -3.56
N ALA A 71 25.27 7.60 -4.39
CA ALA A 71 25.75 6.74 -5.48
C ALA A 71 26.25 7.54 -6.68
N ARG A 72 27.30 7.01 -7.33
CA ARG A 72 27.74 7.48 -8.66
C ARG A 72 26.66 7.20 -9.71
N ASP A 73 26.57 8.00 -10.76
CA ASP A 73 25.48 7.96 -11.74
C ASP A 73 25.23 6.58 -12.37
N HIS A 74 26.27 5.79 -12.60
CA HIS A 74 26.13 4.43 -13.15
C HIS A 74 25.46 3.44 -12.16
N HIS A 75 25.55 3.66 -10.84
CA HIS A 75 24.91 2.84 -9.83
C HIS A 75 23.49 3.31 -9.47
N LYS A 76 23.10 4.55 -9.79
CA LYS A 76 21.75 5.08 -9.50
C LYS A 76 20.64 4.21 -10.08
N ARG A 77 20.87 3.57 -11.25
CA ARG A 77 19.88 2.66 -11.86
C ARG A 77 19.62 1.42 -11.01
N LEU A 78 20.65 0.86 -10.38
CA LEU A 78 20.50 -0.28 -9.48
C LEU A 78 19.67 0.12 -8.26
N TRP A 79 20.04 1.21 -7.60
CA TRP A 79 19.32 1.70 -6.42
C TRP A 79 17.87 2.08 -6.72
N ASN A 80 17.57 2.65 -7.89
CA ASN A 80 16.20 2.90 -8.33
C ASN A 80 15.38 1.60 -8.48
N ARG A 81 15.99 0.52 -9.02
CA ARG A 81 15.33 -0.78 -9.13
C ARG A 81 15.08 -1.42 -7.75
N LEU A 82 16.06 -1.34 -6.87
CA LEU A 82 15.94 -1.85 -5.50
C LEU A 82 14.89 -1.06 -4.70
N PHE A 83 14.84 0.25 -4.85
CA PHE A 83 13.81 1.10 -4.25
C PHE A 83 12.41 0.73 -4.76
N PHE A 84 12.26 0.54 -6.06
CA PHE A 84 11.01 0.10 -6.66
C PHE A 84 10.60 -1.29 -6.17
N ALA A 85 11.52 -2.25 -6.17
CA ALA A 85 11.27 -3.62 -5.73
C ALA A 85 10.86 -3.66 -4.25
N GLY A 86 11.60 -2.96 -3.37
CA GLY A 86 11.27 -2.85 -1.95
C GLY A 86 9.90 -2.21 -1.72
N SER A 87 9.60 -1.14 -2.43
CA SER A 87 8.29 -0.46 -2.33
C SER A 87 7.15 -1.36 -2.81
N LEU A 88 7.34 -2.10 -3.91
CA LEU A 88 6.34 -3.02 -4.44
C LEU A 88 6.10 -4.20 -3.49
N VAL A 89 7.15 -4.82 -2.99
CA VAL A 89 7.06 -5.93 -2.02
C VAL A 89 6.34 -5.47 -0.76
N THR A 90 6.68 -4.31 -0.23
CA THR A 90 6.00 -3.72 0.93
C THR A 90 4.51 -3.51 0.67
N ALA A 91 4.14 -2.89 -0.45
CA ALA A 91 2.75 -2.62 -0.80
C ALA A 91 1.94 -3.92 -0.96
N LEU A 92 2.50 -4.92 -1.64
CA LEU A 92 1.86 -6.22 -1.81
C LEU A 92 1.70 -6.96 -0.48
N ALA A 93 2.72 -6.95 0.39
CA ALA A 93 2.64 -7.56 1.71
C ALA A 93 1.58 -6.88 2.60
N GLN A 94 1.49 -5.55 2.57
CA GLN A 94 0.47 -4.81 3.30
C GLN A 94 -0.94 -5.12 2.81
N GLY A 95 -1.15 -5.14 1.49
CA GLY A 95 -2.45 -5.49 0.92
C GLY A 95 -2.84 -6.95 1.19
N TRP A 96 -1.87 -7.87 1.18
CA TRP A 96 -2.09 -9.25 1.56
C TRP A 96 -2.54 -9.36 3.01
N MET A 97 -1.84 -8.71 3.94
CA MET A 97 -2.20 -8.69 5.36
C MET A 97 -3.59 -8.12 5.59
N LEU A 98 -3.92 -7.02 4.90
CA LEU A 98 -5.24 -6.41 4.98
C LEU A 98 -6.34 -7.39 4.51
N GLY A 99 -6.13 -8.06 3.38
CA GLY A 99 -7.07 -9.04 2.85
C GLY A 99 -7.26 -10.24 3.78
N MET A 100 -6.18 -10.78 4.33
CA MET A 100 -6.23 -11.86 5.33
C MET A 100 -7.00 -11.42 6.59
N TYR A 101 -6.76 -10.19 7.06
CA TYR A 101 -7.41 -9.65 8.24
C TYR A 101 -8.93 -9.48 8.04
N VAL A 102 -9.34 -8.94 6.90
CA VAL A 102 -10.77 -8.77 6.54
C VAL A 102 -11.50 -10.11 6.48
N MET A 103 -10.81 -11.16 6.07
CA MET A 103 -11.33 -12.53 5.97
C MET A 103 -11.22 -13.34 7.28
N GLY A 104 -10.96 -12.68 8.41
CA GLY A 104 -10.89 -13.33 9.73
C GLY A 104 -9.63 -14.20 9.95
N LEU A 105 -8.57 -14.00 9.16
CA LEU A 105 -7.29 -14.72 9.25
C LEU A 105 -7.39 -16.25 8.98
N GLU A 106 -8.47 -16.70 8.38
CA GLU A 106 -8.66 -18.11 8.04
C GLU A 106 -7.82 -18.53 6.82
N ALA A 107 -7.21 -19.70 6.88
CA ALA A 107 -6.36 -20.23 5.81
C ALA A 107 -7.18 -21.01 4.76
N THR A 108 -8.05 -20.31 4.02
CA THR A 108 -8.86 -20.88 2.94
C THR A 108 -8.42 -20.38 1.57
N LEU A 109 -8.77 -21.11 0.51
CA LEU A 109 -8.51 -20.66 -0.87
C LEU A 109 -9.18 -19.34 -1.18
N ALA A 110 -10.42 -19.13 -0.70
CA ALA A 110 -11.15 -17.89 -0.85
C ALA A 110 -10.42 -16.71 -0.19
N THR A 111 -9.93 -16.90 1.04
CA THR A 111 -9.13 -15.91 1.78
C THR A 111 -7.87 -15.54 1.03
N TYR A 112 -7.13 -16.53 0.52
CA TYR A 112 -5.90 -16.26 -0.24
C TYR A 112 -6.18 -15.53 -1.56
N ALA A 113 -7.25 -15.89 -2.26
CA ALA A 113 -7.66 -15.20 -3.48
C ALA A 113 -8.06 -13.74 -3.20
N PHE A 114 -8.82 -13.50 -2.13
CA PHE A 114 -9.19 -12.16 -1.70
C PHE A 114 -7.97 -11.35 -1.25
N ALA A 115 -7.05 -11.94 -0.49
CA ALA A 115 -5.81 -11.31 -0.07
C ALA A 115 -4.92 -10.93 -1.26
N ALA A 116 -4.80 -11.80 -2.27
CA ALA A 116 -4.07 -11.51 -3.49
C ALA A 116 -4.70 -10.35 -4.28
N LEU A 117 -6.03 -10.34 -4.40
CA LEU A 117 -6.79 -9.25 -5.03
C LEU A 117 -6.52 -7.91 -4.31
N THR A 118 -6.65 -7.91 -2.98
CA THR A 118 -6.42 -6.73 -2.14
C THR A 118 -4.97 -6.25 -2.25
N ALA A 119 -4.00 -7.16 -2.30
CA ALA A 119 -2.58 -6.84 -2.46
C ALA A 119 -2.32 -6.06 -3.76
N VAL A 120 -2.85 -6.55 -4.89
CA VAL A 120 -2.68 -5.90 -6.19
C VAL A 120 -3.33 -4.52 -6.21
N PHE A 121 -4.57 -4.41 -5.76
CA PHE A 121 -5.28 -3.13 -5.80
C PHE A 121 -4.75 -2.11 -4.78
N LEU A 122 -4.21 -2.54 -3.66
CA LEU A 122 -3.51 -1.63 -2.73
C LEU A 122 -2.24 -1.06 -3.38
N ALA A 123 -1.46 -1.87 -4.10
CA ALA A 123 -0.29 -1.39 -4.83
C ALA A 123 -0.68 -0.38 -5.94
N VAL A 124 -1.80 -0.61 -6.63
CA VAL A 124 -2.37 0.36 -7.59
C VAL A 124 -2.78 1.65 -6.89
N GLY A 125 -3.45 1.56 -5.74
CA GLY A 125 -3.84 2.72 -4.92
C GLY A 125 -2.64 3.56 -4.49
N TYR A 126 -1.58 2.93 -3.99
CA TYR A 126 -0.34 3.63 -3.64
C TYR A 126 0.33 4.28 -4.87
N SER A 127 0.29 3.63 -6.02
CA SER A 127 0.80 4.20 -7.26
C SER A 127 -0.02 5.43 -7.70
N PHE A 128 -1.33 5.40 -7.51
CA PHE A 128 -2.21 6.54 -7.78
C PHE A 128 -1.92 7.71 -6.82
N ILE A 129 -1.80 7.44 -5.50
CA ILE A 129 -1.44 8.46 -4.51
C ILE A 129 -0.07 9.07 -4.84
N GLY A 130 0.91 8.25 -5.23
CA GLY A 130 2.22 8.74 -5.65
C GLY A 130 2.17 9.63 -6.90
N ALA A 131 1.35 9.27 -7.89
CA ALA A 131 1.17 10.07 -9.09
C ALA A 131 0.48 11.42 -8.79
N THR A 132 -0.54 11.44 -7.95
CA THR A 132 -1.22 12.67 -7.51
C THR A 132 -0.33 13.55 -6.63
N TRP A 133 0.51 12.94 -5.79
CA TRP A 133 1.53 13.66 -5.03
C TRP A 133 2.53 14.39 -5.94
N LEU A 134 3.05 13.69 -6.96
CA LEU A 134 3.96 14.31 -7.93
C LEU A 134 3.27 15.41 -8.70
N LEU A 135 2.00 15.26 -9.06
CA LEU A 135 1.20 16.30 -9.71
C LEU A 135 1.13 17.60 -8.87
N ALA A 136 1.02 17.44 -7.53
CA ALA A 136 0.94 18.56 -6.60
C ALA A 136 2.32 19.19 -6.26
N LYS A 137 3.40 18.42 -6.36
CA LYS A 137 4.74 18.82 -5.87
C LYS A 137 5.75 19.14 -6.97
N THR A 138 5.41 18.90 -8.25
CA THR A 138 6.33 19.12 -9.36
C THR A 138 5.71 20.04 -10.41
N GLU A 139 6.55 20.62 -11.27
CA GLU A 139 6.15 21.52 -12.33
C GLU A 139 6.67 21.05 -13.70
N GLY A 140 6.11 21.59 -14.78
CA GLY A 140 6.56 21.39 -16.14
C GLY A 140 6.28 19.98 -16.68
N VAL A 141 7.26 19.40 -17.39
CA VAL A 141 7.12 18.12 -18.09
C VAL A 141 6.80 16.97 -17.13
N LEU A 142 7.43 16.95 -15.94
CA LEU A 142 7.19 15.92 -14.94
C LEU A 142 5.76 15.97 -14.39
N GLN A 143 5.22 17.16 -14.17
CA GLN A 143 3.83 17.35 -13.73
C GLN A 143 2.84 16.82 -14.76
N LEU A 144 3.06 17.11 -16.05
CA LEU A 144 2.22 16.59 -17.13
C LEU A 144 2.28 15.06 -17.22
N ALA A 145 3.47 14.47 -17.04
CA ALA A 145 3.63 13.03 -16.98
C ALA A 145 2.90 12.42 -15.78
N ALA A 146 3.01 13.05 -14.60
CA ALA A 146 2.32 12.62 -13.39
C ALA A 146 0.78 12.68 -13.56
N ALA A 147 0.25 13.70 -14.21
CA ALA A 147 -1.17 13.81 -14.55
C ALA A 147 -1.62 12.65 -15.46
N GLN A 148 -0.80 12.29 -16.46
CA GLN A 148 -1.11 11.16 -17.33
C GLN A 148 -1.07 9.83 -16.59
N TRP A 149 -0.12 9.62 -15.67
CA TRP A 149 -0.07 8.42 -14.84
C TRP A 149 -1.28 8.33 -13.92
N ALA A 150 -1.64 9.41 -13.24
CA ALA A 150 -2.84 9.46 -12.39
C ALA A 150 -4.09 9.12 -13.19
N ARG A 151 -4.29 9.72 -14.37
CA ARG A 151 -5.44 9.41 -15.25
C ARG A 151 -5.50 7.93 -15.66
N ARG A 152 -4.35 7.30 -15.94
CA ARG A 152 -4.30 5.87 -16.30
C ARG A 152 -4.62 4.96 -15.12
N LEU A 153 -4.34 5.40 -13.89
CA LEU A 153 -4.55 4.63 -12.67
C LEU A 153 -5.96 4.78 -12.09
N ILE A 154 -6.71 5.83 -12.47
CA ILE A 154 -8.12 6.02 -12.01
C ILE A 154 -8.98 4.81 -12.34
N GLY A 155 -8.93 4.29 -13.56
CA GLY A 155 -9.72 3.12 -13.96
C GLY A 155 -9.41 1.86 -13.16
N PRO A 156 -8.14 1.40 -13.10
CA PRO A 156 -7.74 0.28 -12.27
C PRO A 156 -8.04 0.48 -10.77
N MET A 157 -7.86 1.70 -10.25
CA MET A 157 -8.18 2.01 -8.85
C MET A 157 -9.69 1.90 -8.58
N ALA A 158 -10.53 2.50 -9.42
CA ALA A 158 -11.98 2.39 -9.30
C ALA A 158 -12.46 0.94 -9.41
N LEU A 159 -11.88 0.18 -10.36
CA LEU A 159 -12.17 -1.25 -10.49
C LEU A 159 -11.80 -2.01 -9.21
N GLY A 160 -10.65 -1.72 -8.62
CA GLY A 160 -10.20 -2.32 -7.36
C GLY A 160 -11.14 -2.00 -6.20
N MET A 161 -11.56 -0.75 -6.07
CA MET A 161 -12.52 -0.34 -5.04
C MET A 161 -13.86 -1.09 -5.20
N ILE A 162 -14.40 -1.13 -6.42
CA ILE A 162 -15.64 -1.86 -6.72
C ILE A 162 -15.47 -3.36 -6.45
N ALA A 163 -14.38 -3.96 -6.94
CA ALA A 163 -14.12 -5.39 -6.77
C ALA A 163 -14.01 -5.78 -5.29
N ILE A 164 -13.26 -5.02 -4.48
CA ILE A 164 -13.11 -5.27 -3.04
C ILE A 164 -14.45 -5.01 -2.33
N SER A 165 -15.18 -3.96 -2.68
CA SER A 165 -16.49 -3.65 -2.09
C SER A 165 -17.52 -4.75 -2.35
N ILE A 166 -17.50 -5.38 -3.52
CA ILE A 166 -18.39 -6.50 -3.84
C ILE A 166 -17.89 -7.79 -3.17
N ALA A 167 -16.58 -8.04 -3.21
CA ALA A 167 -16.01 -9.27 -2.69
C ALA A 167 -16.09 -9.37 -1.16
N SER A 168 -15.98 -8.25 -0.44
CA SER A 168 -16.01 -8.22 1.04
C SER A 168 -17.29 -8.82 1.64
N PRO A 169 -18.50 -8.40 1.26
CA PRO A 169 -19.72 -9.00 1.79
C PRO A 169 -19.98 -10.43 1.29
N LEU A 170 -19.48 -10.79 0.10
CA LEU A 170 -19.60 -12.16 -0.42
C LEU A 170 -18.69 -13.14 0.30
N ALA A 171 -17.56 -12.64 0.81
CA ALA A 171 -16.53 -13.42 1.46
C ALA A 171 -16.80 -13.61 2.97
N SER A 172 -17.48 -12.67 3.63
CA SER A 172 -17.80 -12.71 5.06
C SER A 172 -19.29 -12.47 5.32
N PRO A 173 -20.01 -13.47 5.85
CA PRO A 173 -21.42 -13.32 6.22
C PRO A 173 -21.66 -12.20 7.24
N GLU A 174 -20.74 -11.98 8.17
CA GLU A 174 -20.84 -10.90 9.15
C GLU A 174 -20.80 -9.51 8.51
N ILE A 175 -19.97 -9.33 7.48
CA ILE A 175 -19.90 -8.08 6.72
C ILE A 175 -21.18 -7.93 5.90
N TYR A 176 -21.67 -9.02 5.30
CA TYR A 176 -22.92 -9.01 4.54
C TYR A 176 -24.10 -8.55 5.39
N GLU A 177 -24.28 -9.13 6.58
CA GLU A 177 -25.36 -8.73 7.51
C GLU A 177 -25.29 -7.26 7.91
N LYS A 178 -24.09 -6.75 8.22
CA LYS A 178 -23.88 -5.33 8.56
C LYS A 178 -24.19 -4.39 7.40
N TRP A 179 -23.80 -4.77 6.19
CA TRP A 179 -23.99 -3.92 4.99
C TRP A 179 -25.46 -3.81 4.56
N PHE A 180 -26.25 -4.87 4.76
CA PHE A 180 -27.65 -4.90 4.33
C PHE A 180 -28.66 -4.73 5.48
N ARG A 181 -28.19 -4.45 6.70
CA ARG A 181 -29.05 -4.19 7.84
C ARG A 181 -29.46 -2.71 7.89
N LEU A 182 -30.75 -2.43 7.89
CA LEU A 182 -31.28 -1.10 8.12
C LEU A 182 -31.32 -0.81 9.64
N PRO A 183 -30.91 0.40 10.13
CA PRO A 183 -30.54 1.62 9.40
C PRO A 183 -29.04 1.76 9.05
N GLU A 184 -28.19 0.80 9.39
CA GLU A 184 -26.73 0.87 9.27
C GLU A 184 -26.29 1.07 7.82
N MET A 185 -26.98 0.48 6.87
CA MET A 185 -26.76 0.65 5.43
C MET A 185 -26.79 2.13 4.99
N LEU A 186 -27.70 2.93 5.56
CA LEU A 186 -27.82 4.35 5.20
C LEU A 186 -26.63 5.19 5.68
N PHE A 187 -26.01 4.80 6.80
CA PHE A 187 -24.83 5.48 7.34
C PHE A 187 -23.53 5.05 6.63
N MET A 188 -23.50 3.86 6.04
CA MET A 188 -22.35 3.36 5.31
C MET A 188 -22.37 3.75 3.82
N ALA A 189 -23.52 4.04 3.23
CA ALA A 189 -23.66 4.38 1.83
C ALA A 189 -22.76 5.53 1.33
N PRO A 190 -22.44 6.57 2.11
CA PRO A 190 -21.53 7.63 1.68
C PRO A 190 -20.04 7.28 1.79
N ILE A 191 -19.64 6.18 2.42
CA ILE A 191 -18.23 5.84 2.63
C ILE A 191 -17.50 5.44 1.33
N PRO A 192 -18.12 4.79 0.34
CA PRO A 192 -17.49 4.49 -0.94
C PRO A 192 -17.43 5.66 -1.92
N LEU A 193 -18.03 6.80 -1.62
CA LEU A 193 -18.05 8.02 -2.44
C LEU A 193 -17.01 9.04 -1.97
#